data_7e46e729dc62cc421ab251734cd89e77
#
_entry.id   7e46e729dc62cc421ab251734cd89e77
#
_cell.length_a   1.000
_cell.length_b   1.000
_cell.length_c   1.000
_cell.angle_alpha   90.00
_cell.angle_beta   90.00
_cell.angle_gamma   90.00
#
_symmetry.space_group_name_H-M   'P 1'
#
loop_
_entity.id
_entity.type
_entity.pdbx_description
1 polymer ?
#
loop_
_entity_poly.entity_id
_entity_poly.type
_entity_poly.pdbx_seq_one_letter_code
_entity_poly.pdbx_strand_id
1 'polypeptide(L)'
;AWVDGKWHFFGACEPEPVLDLGWFNAPASRGMLMHTKAFGRYNGPEEVMSVTANYTEINVIDNYAPTAKAYVTVVDASGSPVEGAEVEFKIYNYAEFYSVATKKTDKEGKSFLSSGKGDLFVWASKDNKFGYGKVSMGKEESITIILDKTPGYQTTFEMDIVPPVDGAIPATVTEEQKETNAKRLLDEDKIRNTYVSTFYSIEKADSLAKALGVDPLKTADYLVGSRGNWKEIEQFLIETPQEKRELALELLGAISAKDLRDTPADVLKDHLNNTPADSSSLFAAYIMNPRVANEFLTPYKKVLAAGFESSFIQSVKENPQLLVKWVSDSIRLADELNAQRIPIMPLGVWKARVADTDSRNVFFVAMARSLGIPAQIEPVAGKVQYYHQNQWIDVDFTGN
;
A
#
# COMPACT_ATOMS: atom_id res chain seq x y z
N ALA A 1 -0.50 -11.68 24.01
CA ALA A 1 0.12 -12.92 24.49
C ALA A 1 -0.84 -13.71 25.36
N TRP A 2 -0.77 -15.05 25.33
CA TRP A 2 -1.47 -15.95 26.26
C TRP A 2 -0.54 -16.32 27.40
N VAL A 3 -0.84 -15.87 28.63
CA VAL A 3 0.01 -16.09 29.81
C VAL A 3 -0.90 -16.49 30.99
N ASP A 4 -0.52 -17.51 31.75
CA ASP A 4 -1.24 -18.00 32.94
C ASP A 4 -2.74 -18.22 32.72
N GLY A 5 -3.10 -18.78 31.54
CA GLY A 5 -4.47 -19.19 31.23
C GLY A 5 -5.39 -18.04 30.78
N LYS A 6 -4.86 -16.86 30.44
CA LYS A 6 -5.64 -15.72 29.88
C LYS A 6 -4.87 -14.95 28.84
N TRP A 7 -5.61 -14.19 28.02
CA TRP A 7 -5.05 -13.28 27.05
C TRP A 7 -4.61 -11.98 27.72
N HIS A 8 -3.42 -11.51 27.32
CA HIS A 8 -2.85 -10.24 27.73
C HIS A 8 -2.50 -9.41 26.50
N PHE A 9 -2.62 -8.09 26.61
CA PHE A 9 -2.04 -7.18 25.64
C PHE A 9 -0.52 -7.13 25.84
N PHE A 10 0.19 -7.11 24.70
CA PHE A 10 1.63 -6.92 24.63
C PHE A 10 1.97 -6.23 23.31
N GLY A 11 2.65 -5.09 23.36
CA GLY A 11 3.08 -4.33 22.16
C GLY A 11 4.13 -5.12 21.38
N ALA A 12 3.99 -5.10 20.06
CA ALA A 12 4.88 -5.86 19.17
C ALA A 12 6.12 -5.07 18.73
N CYS A 13 6.13 -3.75 18.94
CA CYS A 13 7.16 -2.87 18.39
C CYS A 13 8.36 -2.68 19.30
N GLU A 14 8.13 -2.70 20.61
CA GLU A 14 9.17 -2.54 21.63
C GLU A 14 8.88 -3.42 22.84
N PRO A 15 9.90 -3.91 23.58
CA PRO A 15 9.69 -4.66 24.79
C PRO A 15 9.02 -3.79 25.87
N GLU A 16 7.93 -4.26 26.41
CA GLU A 16 7.18 -3.56 27.45
C GLU A 16 7.56 -4.10 28.83
N PRO A 17 7.63 -3.21 29.86
CA PRO A 17 8.02 -3.62 31.22
C PRO A 17 6.94 -4.48 31.92
N VAL A 18 5.68 -4.33 31.50
CA VAL A 18 4.53 -5.05 32.07
C VAL A 18 3.53 -5.41 30.98
N LEU A 19 2.78 -6.49 31.17
CA LEU A 19 1.65 -6.84 30.31
C LEU A 19 0.47 -5.90 30.57
N ASP A 20 -0.39 -5.73 29.58
CA ASP A 20 -1.61 -4.91 29.64
C ASP A 20 -1.36 -3.42 29.90
N LEU A 21 -0.16 -2.91 29.55
CA LEU A 21 0.21 -1.52 29.81
C LEU A 21 -0.66 -0.50 29.05
N GLY A 22 -1.21 -0.87 27.91
CA GLY A 22 -2.17 -0.05 27.17
C GLY A 22 -1.65 1.34 26.74
N TRP A 23 -0.34 1.49 26.52
CA TRP A 23 0.32 2.77 26.16
C TRP A 23 -0.28 3.42 24.90
N PHE A 24 -0.84 2.60 24.01
CA PHE A 24 -1.45 3.05 22.75
C PHE A 24 -2.87 3.60 22.94
N ASN A 25 -3.51 3.43 24.10
CA ASN A 25 -4.89 3.89 24.33
C ASN A 25 -5.01 5.42 24.24
N ALA A 26 -4.01 6.16 24.75
CA ALA A 26 -3.99 7.60 24.65
C ALA A 26 -3.93 8.09 23.19
N PRO A 27 -2.98 7.65 22.33
CA PRO A 27 -3.00 8.01 20.93
C PRO A 27 -4.19 7.40 20.13
N ALA A 28 -4.70 6.23 20.53
CA ALA A 28 -5.87 5.64 19.86
C ALA A 28 -7.16 6.46 20.12
N SER A 29 -7.29 7.10 21.28
CA SER A 29 -8.43 7.97 21.59
C SER A 29 -8.54 9.20 20.67
N ARG A 30 -7.46 9.57 19.99
CA ARG A 30 -7.46 10.59 18.92
C ARG A 30 -7.85 10.05 17.56
N GLY A 31 -7.92 8.73 17.40
CA GLY A 31 -8.34 8.09 16.16
C GLY A 31 -9.81 8.35 15.88
N MET A 32 -10.14 8.77 14.65
CA MET A 32 -11.53 8.92 14.23
C MET A 32 -12.13 7.59 13.80
N LEU A 33 -11.30 6.68 13.31
CA LEU A 33 -11.69 5.35 12.85
C LEU A 33 -10.50 4.39 12.92
N MET A 34 -10.73 3.17 13.39
CA MET A 34 -9.76 2.06 13.30
C MET A 34 -10.47 0.85 12.72
N HIS A 35 -10.27 0.57 11.45
CA HIS A 35 -10.94 -0.55 10.80
C HIS A 35 -9.97 -1.65 10.39
N THR A 36 -10.47 -2.87 10.31
CA THR A 36 -9.77 -4.04 9.80
C THR A 36 -10.73 -4.95 9.02
N LYS A 37 -10.18 -5.91 8.29
CA LYS A 37 -10.96 -6.87 7.50
C LYS A 37 -10.94 -8.24 8.20
N ALA A 38 -12.14 -8.73 8.50
CA ALA A 38 -12.36 -10.11 8.95
C ALA A 38 -12.76 -10.97 7.75
N PHE A 39 -11.98 -12.01 7.46
CA PHE A 39 -12.22 -12.92 6.34
C PHE A 39 -13.17 -14.04 6.74
N GLY A 40 -14.11 -14.38 5.86
CA GLY A 40 -15.17 -15.31 6.13
C GLY A 40 -16.37 -14.68 6.85
N ARG A 41 -17.15 -15.50 7.54
CA ARG A 41 -18.28 -15.00 8.37
C ARG A 41 -17.75 -14.30 9.60
N TYR A 42 -18.24 -13.09 9.84
CA TYR A 42 -17.97 -12.35 11.05
C TYR A 42 -19.23 -12.33 11.95
N ASN A 43 -19.07 -12.70 13.22
CA ASN A 43 -20.12 -12.73 14.23
C ASN A 43 -19.66 -12.08 15.56
N GLY A 44 -18.62 -11.25 15.52
CA GLY A 44 -18.11 -10.51 16.67
C GLY A 44 -18.98 -9.32 17.07
N PRO A 45 -18.67 -8.68 18.19
CA PRO A 45 -19.44 -7.55 18.72
C PRO A 45 -19.07 -6.20 18.08
N GLU A 46 -18.00 -6.16 17.29
CA GLU A 46 -17.49 -4.92 16.71
C GLU A 46 -18.43 -4.35 15.65
N GLU A 47 -18.41 -3.05 15.51
CA GLU A 47 -19.22 -2.33 14.54
C GLU A 47 -18.88 -2.74 13.10
N VAL A 48 -19.88 -3.25 12.38
CA VAL A 48 -19.72 -3.62 10.96
C VAL A 48 -19.80 -2.35 10.10
N MET A 49 -18.75 -2.11 9.31
CA MET A 49 -18.67 -0.99 8.38
C MET A 49 -19.19 -1.37 6.98
N SER A 50 -18.75 -2.53 6.47
CA SER A 50 -19.21 -3.06 5.19
C SER A 50 -19.11 -4.58 5.15
N VAL A 51 -19.89 -5.20 4.27
CA VAL A 51 -19.85 -6.65 4.01
C VAL A 51 -19.66 -6.87 2.52
N THR A 52 -18.64 -7.66 2.17
CA THR A 52 -18.37 -8.07 0.80
C THR A 52 -18.49 -9.60 0.66
N ALA A 53 -18.32 -10.11 -0.54
CA ALA A 53 -18.27 -11.56 -0.77
C ALA A 53 -17.09 -12.25 -0.06
N ASN A 54 -16.00 -11.51 0.20
CA ASN A 54 -14.73 -12.07 0.69
C ASN A 54 -14.39 -11.70 2.13
N TYR A 55 -14.88 -10.58 2.63
CA TYR A 55 -14.59 -10.10 3.98
C TYR A 55 -15.70 -9.20 4.52
N THR A 56 -15.71 -9.06 5.83
CA THR A 56 -16.45 -8.04 6.56
C THR A 56 -15.45 -7.01 7.08
N GLU A 57 -15.67 -5.74 6.79
CA GLU A 57 -14.91 -4.63 7.35
C GLU A 57 -15.54 -4.21 8.68
N ILE A 58 -14.74 -4.18 9.73
CA ILE A 58 -15.19 -3.88 11.10
C ILE A 58 -14.40 -2.71 11.67
N ASN A 59 -15.06 -1.91 12.49
CA ASN A 59 -14.43 -0.82 13.25
C ASN A 59 -14.05 -1.37 14.63
N VAL A 60 -12.76 -1.40 14.90
CA VAL A 60 -12.18 -1.95 16.14
C VAL A 60 -11.71 -0.86 17.11
N ILE A 61 -12.08 0.39 16.90
CA ILE A 61 -11.62 1.50 17.74
C ILE A 61 -12.00 1.32 19.22
N ASP A 62 -13.17 0.76 19.49
CA ASP A 62 -13.66 0.48 20.85
C ASP A 62 -12.77 -0.52 21.62
N ASN A 63 -11.98 -1.34 20.91
CA ASN A 63 -11.05 -2.29 21.52
C ASN A 63 -9.76 -1.60 22.01
N TYR A 64 -9.47 -0.38 21.55
CA TYR A 64 -8.21 0.31 21.78
C TYR A 64 -8.35 1.53 22.68
N ALA A 65 -9.48 2.22 22.67
CA ALA A 65 -9.67 3.43 23.43
C ALA A 65 -11.13 3.63 23.87
N PRO A 66 -11.38 4.39 24.93
CA PRO A 66 -12.70 4.91 25.22
C PRO A 66 -13.17 5.81 24.07
N THR A 67 -14.24 5.41 23.43
CA THR A 67 -14.86 6.12 22.29
C THR A 67 -16.22 6.62 22.65
N ALA A 68 -16.84 7.35 21.73
CA ALA A 68 -18.24 7.71 21.75
C ALA A 68 -18.91 7.26 20.44
N LYS A 69 -20.24 7.23 20.42
CA LYS A 69 -21.01 6.88 19.21
C LYS A 69 -21.77 8.11 18.71
N ALA A 70 -21.53 8.44 17.44
CA ALA A 70 -22.34 9.43 16.74
C ALA A 70 -23.61 8.77 16.19
N TYR A 71 -24.75 9.07 16.74
CA TYR A 71 -26.03 8.60 16.25
C TYR A 71 -26.64 9.61 15.27
N VAL A 72 -27.04 9.15 14.11
CA VAL A 72 -27.63 9.96 13.05
C VAL A 72 -29.01 9.42 12.73
N THR A 73 -30.03 10.29 12.74
CA THR A 73 -31.37 10.01 12.23
C THR A 73 -31.57 10.84 10.97
N VAL A 74 -31.93 10.22 9.87
CA VAL A 74 -32.19 10.90 8.60
C VAL A 74 -33.69 10.87 8.35
N VAL A 75 -34.28 12.05 8.12
CA VAL A 75 -35.71 12.22 7.82
C VAL A 75 -35.89 13.04 6.54
N ASP A 76 -37.02 12.88 5.90
CA ASP A 76 -37.44 13.76 4.80
C ASP A 76 -38.01 15.11 5.31
N ALA A 77 -38.39 15.99 4.39
CA ALA A 77 -38.96 17.30 4.73
C ALA A 77 -40.31 17.22 5.53
N SER A 78 -40.96 16.07 5.55
CA SER A 78 -42.16 15.84 6.35
C SER A 78 -41.86 15.30 7.75
N GLY A 79 -40.61 14.97 8.05
CA GLY A 79 -40.16 14.34 9.28
C GLY A 79 -40.25 12.81 9.27
N SER A 80 -40.55 12.20 8.13
CA SER A 80 -40.62 10.73 8.01
C SER A 80 -39.21 10.12 7.88
N PRO A 81 -38.92 8.97 8.55
CA PRO A 81 -37.64 8.30 8.45
C PRO A 81 -37.29 7.92 7.02
N VAL A 82 -36.04 8.06 6.65
CA VAL A 82 -35.54 7.71 5.30
C VAL A 82 -34.64 6.48 5.40
N GLU A 83 -35.16 5.32 4.98
CA GLU A 83 -34.37 4.08 4.87
C GLU A 83 -33.40 4.16 3.69
N GLY A 84 -32.16 3.62 3.87
CA GLY A 84 -31.16 3.48 2.81
C GLY A 84 -30.55 4.81 2.35
N ALA A 85 -30.70 5.90 3.11
CA ALA A 85 -29.96 7.13 2.87
C ALA A 85 -28.46 6.87 3.10
N GLU A 86 -27.64 7.39 2.21
CA GLU A 86 -26.20 7.38 2.38
C GLU A 86 -25.79 8.44 3.40
N VAL A 87 -25.02 8.02 4.41
CA VAL A 87 -24.53 8.88 5.49
C VAL A 87 -23.02 8.85 5.48
N GLU A 88 -22.43 9.98 5.17
CA GLU A 88 -20.99 10.18 5.21
C GLU A 88 -20.59 10.88 6.51
N PHE A 89 -19.70 10.24 7.27
CA PHE A 89 -19.05 10.85 8.44
C PHE A 89 -17.71 11.44 8.00
N LYS A 90 -17.55 12.75 8.20
CA LYS A 90 -16.41 13.50 7.66
C LYS A 90 -15.62 14.20 8.75
N ILE A 91 -14.31 14.26 8.56
CA ILE A 91 -13.40 15.12 9.30
C ILE A 91 -12.93 16.28 8.43
N TYR A 92 -12.56 17.39 9.06
CA TYR A 92 -11.90 18.48 8.35
C TYR A 92 -10.39 18.22 8.33
N ASN A 93 -9.84 18.00 7.13
CA ASN A 93 -8.43 17.70 6.92
C ASN A 93 -7.97 18.24 5.56
N TYR A 94 -6.76 18.76 5.49
CA TYR A 94 -6.20 19.38 4.27
C TYR A 94 -7.13 20.40 3.59
N ALA A 95 -7.77 21.25 4.40
CA ALA A 95 -8.71 22.29 3.97
C ALA A 95 -9.99 21.79 3.29
N GLU A 96 -10.38 20.52 3.51
CA GLU A 96 -11.63 19.94 3.02
C GLU A 96 -12.29 18.99 4.03
N PHE A 97 -13.58 18.70 3.82
CA PHE A 97 -14.30 17.68 4.58
C PHE A 97 -14.09 16.30 3.96
N TYR A 98 -13.21 15.52 4.58
CA TYR A 98 -12.82 14.20 4.11
C TYR A 98 -13.70 13.10 4.73
N SER A 99 -14.30 12.25 3.90
CA SER A 99 -15.14 11.14 4.35
C SER A 99 -14.29 10.01 4.96
N VAL A 100 -14.46 9.74 6.25
CA VAL A 100 -13.77 8.64 6.95
C VAL A 100 -14.61 7.36 6.98
N ALA A 101 -15.94 7.49 6.89
CA ALA A 101 -16.87 6.37 6.83
C ALA A 101 -18.12 6.75 6.04
N THR A 102 -18.63 5.79 5.28
CA THR A 102 -19.92 5.90 4.58
C THR A 102 -20.77 4.71 4.95
N LYS A 103 -21.98 4.98 5.46
CA LYS A 103 -22.93 3.96 5.91
C LYS A 103 -24.31 4.27 5.35
N LYS A 104 -25.22 3.33 5.48
CA LYS A 104 -26.63 3.52 5.11
C LYS A 104 -27.53 3.51 6.34
N THR A 105 -28.62 4.25 6.28
CA THR A 105 -29.64 4.22 7.30
C THR A 105 -30.47 2.94 7.24
N ASP A 106 -30.93 2.49 8.41
CA ASP A 106 -31.89 1.40 8.57
C ASP A 106 -33.35 1.86 8.27
N LYS A 107 -34.33 0.98 8.54
CA LYS A 107 -35.77 1.25 8.32
C LYS A 107 -36.31 2.39 9.16
N GLU A 108 -35.71 2.63 10.30
CA GLU A 108 -36.01 3.74 11.20
C GLU A 108 -35.26 5.03 10.86
N GLY A 109 -34.57 5.07 9.71
CA GLY A 109 -33.75 6.19 9.26
C GLY A 109 -32.48 6.40 10.07
N LYS A 110 -31.99 5.40 10.81
CA LYS A 110 -30.87 5.53 11.75
C LYS A 110 -29.58 4.96 11.20
N SER A 111 -28.48 5.61 11.57
CA SER A 111 -27.11 5.14 11.38
C SER A 111 -26.25 5.57 12.56
N PHE A 112 -25.06 5.00 12.71
CA PHE A 112 -24.11 5.42 13.74
C PHE A 112 -22.67 5.12 13.34
N LEU A 113 -21.73 5.79 14.02
CA LEU A 113 -20.30 5.53 13.93
C LEU A 113 -19.68 5.61 15.32
N SER A 114 -18.89 4.60 15.71
CA SER A 114 -17.99 4.67 16.86
C SER A 114 -16.70 5.38 16.45
N SER A 115 -16.30 6.41 17.19
CA SER A 115 -15.06 7.16 16.89
C SER A 115 -14.45 7.80 18.14
N GLY A 116 -13.24 8.36 17.99
CA GLY A 116 -12.63 9.22 18.99
C GLY A 116 -13.48 10.47 19.27
N LYS A 117 -13.25 11.14 20.40
CA LYS A 117 -14.08 12.24 20.92
C LYS A 117 -13.78 13.59 20.27
N GLY A 118 -13.84 13.64 18.95
CA GLY A 118 -13.75 14.87 18.16
C GLY A 118 -15.05 15.19 17.44
N ASP A 119 -15.10 16.34 16.78
CA ASP A 119 -16.24 16.71 15.98
C ASP A 119 -16.25 15.98 14.64
N LEU A 120 -17.44 15.53 14.21
CA LEU A 120 -17.68 14.98 12.88
C LEU A 120 -18.68 15.86 12.14
N PHE A 121 -18.37 16.21 10.90
CA PHE A 121 -19.34 16.73 9.97
C PHE A 121 -20.05 15.53 9.31
N VAL A 122 -21.37 15.55 9.32
CA VAL A 122 -22.18 14.46 8.77
C VAL A 122 -22.98 14.98 7.59
N TRP A 123 -22.85 14.28 6.47
CA TRP A 123 -23.58 14.52 5.24
C TRP A 123 -24.49 13.33 4.96
N ALA A 124 -25.76 13.57 4.72
CA ALA A 124 -26.71 12.52 4.34
C ALA A 124 -27.35 12.84 3.00
N SER A 125 -27.52 11.83 2.14
CA SER A 125 -28.14 12.01 0.83
C SER A 125 -28.95 10.79 0.38
N LYS A 126 -30.03 11.07 -0.37
CA LYS A 126 -30.83 10.08 -1.09
C LYS A 126 -31.69 10.77 -2.16
N ASP A 127 -31.88 10.12 -3.31
CA ASP A 127 -32.81 10.53 -4.39
C ASP A 127 -32.66 12.01 -4.77
N ASN A 128 -31.40 12.45 -5.02
CA ASN A 128 -31.07 13.83 -5.38
C ASN A 128 -31.43 14.89 -4.30
N LYS A 129 -31.63 14.47 -3.06
CA LYS A 129 -31.79 15.34 -1.89
C LYS A 129 -30.65 15.08 -0.90
N PHE A 130 -30.28 16.12 -0.15
CA PHE A 130 -29.26 16.02 0.87
C PHE A 130 -29.56 16.90 2.08
N GLY A 131 -28.87 16.62 3.16
CA GLY A 131 -28.80 17.43 4.36
C GLY A 131 -27.46 17.23 5.06
N TYR A 132 -27.13 18.09 6.00
CA TYR A 132 -25.87 18.00 6.74
C TYR A 132 -26.01 18.57 8.15
N GLY A 133 -25.04 18.23 8.99
CA GLY A 133 -24.91 18.77 10.33
C GLY A 133 -23.61 18.37 11.00
N LYS A 134 -23.43 18.76 12.24
CA LYS A 134 -22.25 18.45 13.04
C LYS A 134 -22.63 17.65 14.26
N VAL A 135 -21.87 16.60 14.57
CA VAL A 135 -21.93 15.87 15.83
C VAL A 135 -20.67 16.16 16.62
N SER A 136 -20.81 16.48 17.90
CA SER A 136 -19.71 16.73 18.83
C SER A 136 -19.58 15.55 19.79
N MET A 137 -18.69 14.60 19.42
CA MET A 137 -18.52 13.35 20.14
C MET A 137 -18.21 13.55 21.63
N GLY A 138 -18.92 12.86 22.49
CA GLY A 138 -18.81 13.01 23.94
C GLY A 138 -19.51 14.24 24.53
N LYS A 139 -20.21 15.03 23.71
CA LYS A 139 -21.06 16.17 24.14
C LYS A 139 -22.46 16.06 23.59
N GLU A 140 -22.60 16.07 22.29
CA GLU A 140 -23.86 15.94 21.58
C GLU A 140 -23.72 14.78 20.57
N GLU A 141 -24.13 13.60 21.03
CA GLU A 141 -23.87 12.34 20.32
C GLU A 141 -24.97 11.97 19.32
N SER A 142 -26.06 12.76 19.24
CA SER A 142 -27.18 12.50 18.36
C SER A 142 -27.53 13.70 17.51
N ILE A 143 -27.79 13.47 16.24
CA ILE A 143 -28.24 14.50 15.31
C ILE A 143 -29.36 13.98 14.41
N THR A 144 -30.30 14.86 14.07
CA THR A 144 -31.30 14.61 13.03
C THR A 144 -30.96 15.43 11.80
N ILE A 145 -30.84 14.77 10.66
CA ILE A 145 -30.56 15.40 9.36
C ILE A 145 -31.82 15.35 8.52
N ILE A 146 -32.24 16.48 8.00
CA ILE A 146 -33.42 16.61 7.13
C ILE A 146 -32.92 16.68 5.69
N LEU A 147 -33.42 15.81 4.81
CA LEU A 147 -33.15 15.82 3.38
C LEU A 147 -34.08 16.83 2.68
N ASP A 148 -33.77 18.11 2.81
CA ASP A 148 -34.56 19.21 2.26
C ASP A 148 -33.85 20.03 1.20
N LYS A 149 -32.59 19.77 0.94
CA LYS A 149 -31.74 20.49 -0.03
C LYS A 149 -31.54 19.68 -1.30
N THR A 150 -31.32 20.37 -2.41
CA THR A 150 -31.06 19.79 -3.74
C THR A 150 -29.75 20.32 -4.32
N PRO A 151 -29.13 19.63 -5.28
CA PRO A 151 -27.93 20.11 -5.97
C PRO A 151 -28.10 21.55 -6.48
N GLY A 152 -27.05 22.35 -6.30
CA GLY A 152 -27.07 23.78 -6.59
C GLY A 152 -27.41 24.67 -5.38
N TYR A 153 -27.81 24.08 -4.25
CA TYR A 153 -27.96 24.82 -2.99
C TYR A 153 -26.61 25.42 -2.58
N GLN A 154 -26.61 26.71 -2.27
CA GLN A 154 -25.43 27.44 -1.82
C GLN A 154 -25.73 28.14 -0.50
N THR A 155 -24.80 28.03 0.43
CA THR A 155 -24.86 28.72 1.71
C THR A 155 -23.47 29.05 2.21
N THR A 156 -23.39 29.98 3.12
CA THR A 156 -22.16 30.28 3.87
C THR A 156 -22.49 30.22 5.36
N PHE A 157 -21.70 29.47 6.12
CA PHE A 157 -21.83 29.40 7.56
C PHE A 157 -20.46 29.27 8.22
N GLU A 158 -20.37 29.64 9.48
CA GLU A 158 -19.19 29.43 10.31
C GLU A 158 -19.40 28.18 11.16
N MET A 159 -18.35 27.36 11.32
CA MET A 159 -18.39 26.15 12.11
C MET A 159 -17.07 25.94 12.82
N ASP A 160 -17.10 25.85 14.12
CA ASP A 160 -15.97 25.38 14.91
C ASP A 160 -15.88 23.85 14.80
N ILE A 161 -14.69 23.35 14.49
CA ILE A 161 -14.38 21.92 14.45
C ILE A 161 -13.35 21.63 15.56
N VAL A 162 -13.78 20.89 16.56
CA VAL A 162 -12.92 20.47 17.67
C VAL A 162 -12.29 19.12 17.36
N PRO A 163 -10.94 19.03 17.28
CA PRO A 163 -10.28 17.76 17.07
C PRO A 163 -10.43 16.85 18.30
N PRO A 164 -10.26 15.52 18.14
CA PRO A 164 -10.26 14.61 19.28
C PRO A 164 -9.07 14.90 20.19
N VAL A 165 -9.29 14.79 21.50
CA VAL A 165 -8.27 14.98 22.52
C VAL A 165 -7.72 13.65 23.02
N ASP A 166 -6.50 13.66 23.56
CA ASP A 166 -5.92 12.49 24.19
C ASP A 166 -6.77 12.00 25.35
N GLY A 167 -7.14 10.72 25.28
CA GLY A 167 -7.64 10.02 26.45
C GLY A 167 -6.47 9.68 27.34
N ALA A 168 -6.34 10.35 28.47
CA ALA A 168 -5.33 9.99 29.46
C ALA A 168 -5.70 8.65 30.10
N ILE A 169 -4.97 7.59 29.76
CA ILE A 169 -4.87 6.41 30.62
C ILE A 169 -3.49 6.46 31.24
N PRO A 170 -3.38 6.80 32.54
CA PRO A 170 -2.09 6.80 33.21
C PRO A 170 -1.62 5.36 33.32
N ALA A 171 -0.56 5.02 32.59
CA ALA A 171 0.17 3.80 32.86
C ALA A 171 1.05 4.02 34.07
N THR A 172 0.76 3.35 35.17
CA THR A 172 1.59 3.40 36.37
C THR A 172 2.71 2.38 36.23
N VAL A 173 3.92 2.84 35.95
CA VAL A 173 5.12 2.02 35.83
C VAL A 173 6.07 2.38 36.97
N THR A 174 6.57 1.35 37.67
CA THR A 174 7.55 1.54 38.76
C THR A 174 8.95 1.87 38.21
N GLU A 175 9.81 2.49 39.01
CA GLU A 175 11.19 2.77 38.60
C GLU A 175 11.96 1.47 38.27
N GLU A 176 11.75 0.38 39.04
CA GLU A 176 12.35 -0.93 38.75
C GLU A 176 11.93 -1.47 37.38
N GLN A 177 10.66 -1.31 36.98
CA GLN A 177 10.16 -1.70 35.67
C GLN A 177 10.80 -0.85 34.55
N LYS A 178 11.00 0.46 34.77
CA LYS A 178 11.70 1.33 33.83
C LYS A 178 13.16 0.92 33.65
N GLU A 179 13.87 0.66 34.75
CA GLU A 179 15.26 0.19 34.71
C GLU A 179 15.40 -1.15 33.96
N THR A 180 14.49 -2.09 34.25
CA THR A 180 14.44 -3.37 33.55
C THR A 180 14.22 -3.21 32.05
N ASN A 181 13.33 -2.31 31.65
CA ASN A 181 13.08 -2.01 30.25
C ASN A 181 14.28 -1.34 29.58
N ALA A 182 14.90 -0.36 30.25
CA ALA A 182 16.12 0.29 29.75
C ALA A 182 17.24 -0.73 29.49
N LYS A 183 17.41 -1.72 30.39
CA LYS A 183 18.38 -2.79 30.20
C LYS A 183 18.06 -3.67 28.97
N ARG A 184 16.79 -4.01 28.77
CA ARG A 184 16.36 -4.77 27.58
C ARG A 184 16.67 -4.00 26.28
N LEU A 185 16.41 -2.69 26.23
CA LEU A 185 16.71 -1.86 25.06
C LEU A 185 18.22 -1.87 24.75
N LEU A 186 19.07 -1.78 25.80
CA LEU A 186 20.51 -1.90 25.59
C LEU A 186 20.94 -3.29 25.07
N ASP A 187 20.29 -4.36 25.50
CA ASP A 187 20.58 -5.70 25.00
C ASP A 187 20.08 -5.88 23.55
N GLU A 188 18.95 -5.30 23.17
CA GLU A 188 18.49 -5.24 21.78
C GLU A 188 19.46 -4.47 20.89
N ASP A 189 19.98 -3.33 21.36
CA ASP A 189 20.97 -2.56 20.63
C ASP A 189 22.27 -3.37 20.38
N LYS A 190 22.70 -4.17 21.33
CA LYS A 190 23.84 -5.08 21.14
C LYS A 190 23.56 -6.10 20.07
N ILE A 191 22.37 -6.72 20.05
CA ILE A 191 21.98 -7.70 19.03
C ILE A 191 21.94 -7.02 17.66
N ARG A 192 21.30 -5.85 17.57
CA ARG A 192 21.23 -5.05 16.33
C ARG A 192 22.61 -4.67 15.82
N ASN A 193 23.48 -4.15 16.69
CA ASN A 193 24.83 -3.75 16.32
C ASN A 193 25.68 -4.94 15.89
N THR A 194 25.52 -6.10 16.52
CA THR A 194 26.17 -7.34 16.09
C THR A 194 25.75 -7.72 14.67
N TYR A 195 24.46 -7.62 14.34
CA TYR A 195 23.98 -7.86 12.99
C TYR A 195 24.52 -6.83 12.00
N VAL A 196 24.46 -5.53 12.33
CA VAL A 196 24.96 -4.44 11.49
C VAL A 196 26.46 -4.58 11.22
N SER A 197 27.24 -5.09 12.19
CA SER A 197 28.69 -5.31 12.02
C SER A 197 29.02 -6.39 10.97
N THR A 198 28.03 -7.19 10.54
CA THR A 198 28.19 -8.16 9.45
C THR A 198 28.01 -7.55 8.07
N PHE A 199 27.58 -6.28 7.96
CA PHE A 199 27.34 -5.62 6.69
C PHE A 199 28.65 -5.35 5.95
N TYR A 200 28.54 -5.10 4.66
CA TYR A 200 29.69 -4.89 3.80
C TYR A 200 30.39 -3.57 4.16
N SER A 201 31.73 -3.58 4.24
CA SER A 201 32.50 -2.36 4.49
C SER A 201 32.98 -1.74 3.17
N ILE A 202 33.29 -0.44 3.21
CA ILE A 202 33.82 0.31 2.07
C ILE A 202 35.15 -0.32 1.58
N GLU A 203 36.00 -0.73 2.50
CA GLU A 203 37.31 -1.32 2.18
C GLU A 203 37.18 -2.67 1.44
N LYS A 204 36.20 -3.49 1.85
CA LYS A 204 35.89 -4.74 1.16
C LYS A 204 35.33 -4.47 -0.23
N ALA A 205 34.42 -3.49 -0.37
CA ALA A 205 33.83 -3.10 -1.65
C ALA A 205 34.90 -2.58 -2.63
N ASP A 206 35.84 -1.74 -2.18
CA ASP A 206 36.96 -1.25 -2.97
C ASP A 206 37.84 -2.40 -3.43
N SER A 207 38.14 -3.35 -2.56
CA SER A 207 38.95 -4.53 -2.89
C SER A 207 38.26 -5.41 -3.94
N LEU A 208 36.94 -5.61 -3.82
CA LEU A 208 36.15 -6.37 -4.80
C LEU A 208 36.10 -5.63 -6.14
N ALA A 209 35.85 -4.34 -6.14
CA ALA A 209 35.78 -3.52 -7.34
C ALA A 209 37.10 -3.59 -8.15
N LYS A 210 38.24 -3.50 -7.47
CA LYS A 210 39.57 -3.66 -8.07
C LYS A 210 39.78 -5.06 -8.68
N ALA A 211 39.32 -6.10 -7.96
CA ALA A 211 39.42 -7.48 -8.45
C ALA A 211 38.55 -7.74 -9.67
N LEU A 212 37.38 -7.09 -9.74
CA LEU A 212 36.45 -7.21 -10.85
C LEU A 212 36.73 -6.24 -12.01
N GLY A 213 37.56 -5.21 -11.78
CA GLY A 213 37.85 -4.18 -12.78
C GLY A 213 36.68 -3.25 -13.07
N VAL A 214 35.92 -2.88 -12.06
CA VAL A 214 34.71 -2.02 -12.14
C VAL A 214 34.86 -0.77 -11.29
N ASP A 215 33.92 0.19 -11.42
CA ASP A 215 33.91 1.46 -10.69
C ASP A 215 33.87 1.22 -9.16
N PRO A 216 34.87 1.65 -8.38
CA PRO A 216 34.90 1.41 -6.93
C PRO A 216 33.84 2.17 -6.17
N LEU A 217 33.51 3.41 -6.59
CA LEU A 217 32.52 4.24 -5.89
C LEU A 217 31.12 3.66 -6.03
N LYS A 218 30.70 3.33 -7.25
CA LYS A 218 29.42 2.67 -7.49
C LYS A 218 29.33 1.32 -6.77
N THR A 219 30.37 0.51 -6.83
CA THR A 219 30.41 -0.79 -6.16
C THR A 219 30.28 -0.64 -4.65
N ALA A 220 30.93 0.34 -4.05
CA ALA A 220 30.80 0.63 -2.62
C ALA A 220 29.39 1.10 -2.27
N ASP A 221 28.81 2.01 -3.05
CA ASP A 221 27.45 2.51 -2.83
C ASP A 221 26.43 1.36 -2.83
N TYR A 222 26.56 0.42 -3.77
CA TYR A 222 25.60 -0.69 -3.87
C TYR A 222 25.81 -1.76 -2.79
N LEU A 223 27.06 -2.19 -2.53
CA LEU A 223 27.35 -3.22 -1.52
C LEU A 223 27.06 -2.73 -0.10
N VAL A 224 27.46 -1.52 0.25
CA VAL A 224 27.16 -0.93 1.55
C VAL A 224 25.66 -0.61 1.66
N GLY A 225 25.08 -0.05 0.61
CA GLY A 225 23.66 0.29 0.53
C GLY A 225 22.74 -0.92 0.62
N SER A 226 23.19 -2.11 0.20
CA SER A 226 22.42 -3.35 0.26
C SER A 226 22.27 -3.91 1.69
N ARG A 227 23.01 -3.40 2.66
CA ARG A 227 22.95 -3.81 4.07
C ARG A 227 23.02 -5.33 4.23
N GLY A 228 21.98 -5.96 4.84
CA GLY A 228 21.92 -7.40 5.06
C GLY A 228 21.85 -8.26 3.79
N ASN A 229 21.48 -7.67 2.65
CA ASN A 229 21.38 -8.34 1.34
C ASN A 229 22.71 -8.38 0.58
N TRP A 230 23.80 -7.92 1.18
CA TRP A 230 25.09 -7.78 0.50
C TRP A 230 25.61 -9.07 -0.15
N LYS A 231 25.26 -10.24 0.39
CA LYS A 231 25.68 -11.53 -0.17
C LYS A 231 25.09 -11.76 -1.56
N GLU A 232 23.83 -11.41 -1.74
CA GLU A 232 23.13 -11.52 -3.04
C GLU A 232 23.75 -10.57 -4.07
N ILE A 233 24.04 -9.33 -3.65
CA ILE A 233 24.65 -8.32 -4.53
C ILE A 233 26.10 -8.69 -4.88
N GLU A 234 26.89 -9.15 -3.90
CA GLU A 234 28.25 -9.63 -4.13
C GLU A 234 28.26 -10.81 -5.10
N GLN A 235 27.41 -11.81 -4.86
CA GLN A 235 27.28 -12.99 -5.72
C GLN A 235 26.88 -12.59 -7.14
N PHE A 236 25.92 -11.68 -7.30
CA PHE A 236 25.52 -11.16 -8.60
C PHE A 236 26.70 -10.54 -9.36
N LEU A 237 27.50 -9.68 -8.69
CA LEU A 237 28.65 -9.03 -9.32
C LEU A 237 29.75 -10.03 -9.67
N ILE A 238 30.09 -10.96 -8.78
CA ILE A 238 31.15 -11.97 -8.99
C ILE A 238 30.81 -12.92 -10.15
N GLU A 239 29.55 -13.38 -10.19
CA GLU A 239 29.11 -14.34 -11.22
C GLU A 239 28.76 -13.67 -12.55
N THR A 240 28.76 -12.33 -12.61
CA THR A 240 28.54 -11.61 -13.87
C THR A 240 29.79 -11.66 -14.74
N PRO A 241 29.71 -12.12 -16.01
CA PRO A 241 30.82 -12.10 -16.96
C PRO A 241 31.41 -10.70 -17.14
N GLN A 242 32.72 -10.63 -17.37
CA GLN A 242 33.45 -9.36 -17.42
C GLN A 242 32.85 -8.33 -18.38
N GLU A 243 32.40 -8.77 -19.54
CA GLU A 243 31.80 -7.92 -20.58
C GLU A 243 30.43 -7.33 -20.21
N LYS A 244 29.80 -7.84 -19.14
CA LYS A 244 28.48 -7.37 -18.66
C LYS A 244 28.55 -6.63 -17.33
N ARG A 245 29.73 -6.47 -16.73
CA ARG A 245 29.85 -5.89 -15.37
C ARG A 245 29.43 -4.44 -15.29
N GLU A 246 29.74 -3.63 -16.29
CA GLU A 246 29.24 -2.25 -16.35
C GLU A 246 27.72 -2.20 -16.42
N LEU A 247 27.12 -3.07 -17.24
CA LEU A 247 25.68 -3.18 -17.32
C LEU A 247 25.05 -3.68 -16.00
N ALA A 248 25.75 -4.56 -15.27
CA ALA A 248 25.32 -4.97 -13.93
C ALA A 248 25.31 -3.80 -12.93
N LEU A 249 26.31 -2.92 -12.98
CA LEU A 249 26.32 -1.69 -12.17
C LEU A 249 25.20 -0.72 -12.58
N GLU A 250 24.89 -0.62 -13.87
CA GLU A 250 23.74 0.17 -14.33
C GLU A 250 22.41 -0.39 -13.80
N LEU A 251 22.25 -1.73 -13.80
CA LEU A 251 21.07 -2.38 -13.23
C LEU A 251 20.94 -2.07 -11.73
N LEU A 252 22.01 -2.21 -10.96
CA LEU A 252 22.01 -1.88 -9.53
C LEU A 252 21.72 -0.40 -9.27
N GLY A 253 22.12 0.50 -10.16
CA GLY A 253 21.79 1.92 -10.09
C GLY A 253 20.35 2.25 -10.48
N ALA A 254 19.68 1.39 -11.25
CA ALA A 254 18.29 1.58 -11.68
C ALA A 254 17.26 1.07 -10.67
N ILE A 255 17.63 0.14 -9.79
CA ILE A 255 16.73 -0.39 -8.76
C ILE A 255 16.65 0.54 -7.55
N SER A 256 15.55 0.47 -6.82
CA SER A 256 15.37 1.26 -5.60
C SER A 256 16.28 0.80 -4.46
N ALA A 257 16.52 1.69 -3.48
CA ALA A 257 17.24 1.32 -2.26
C ALA A 257 16.57 0.17 -1.49
N LYS A 258 15.25 0.04 -1.57
CA LYS A 258 14.51 -1.09 -1.00
C LYS A 258 14.86 -2.38 -1.77
N ASP A 259 14.78 -2.36 -3.09
CA ASP A 259 15.07 -3.53 -3.91
C ASP A 259 16.53 -3.97 -3.82
N LEU A 260 17.45 -3.02 -3.67
CA LEU A 260 18.87 -3.33 -3.40
C LEU A 260 19.05 -4.14 -2.10
N ARG A 261 18.16 -3.93 -1.11
CA ARG A 261 18.25 -4.57 0.21
C ARG A 261 17.56 -5.93 0.32
N ASP A 262 16.81 -6.34 -0.69
CA ASP A 262 16.03 -7.60 -0.61
C ASP A 262 15.88 -8.37 -1.93
N THR A 263 16.44 -7.88 -3.05
CA THR A 263 16.38 -8.61 -4.33
C THR A 263 17.41 -9.74 -4.36
N PRO A 264 16.99 -10.98 -4.65
CA PRO A 264 17.90 -12.10 -4.83
C PRO A 264 18.76 -11.98 -6.09
N ALA A 265 19.95 -12.60 -6.07
CA ALA A 265 20.87 -12.58 -7.20
C ALA A 265 20.32 -13.21 -8.48
N ASP A 266 19.44 -14.22 -8.38
CA ASP A 266 18.84 -14.88 -9.53
C ASP A 266 17.87 -13.97 -10.28
N VAL A 267 17.13 -13.10 -9.58
CA VAL A 267 16.30 -12.05 -10.18
C VAL A 267 17.16 -11.09 -10.99
N LEU A 268 18.24 -10.57 -10.37
CA LEU A 268 19.15 -9.64 -11.04
C LEU A 268 19.80 -10.28 -12.28
N LYS A 269 20.21 -11.55 -12.18
CA LYS A 269 20.77 -12.31 -13.31
C LYS A 269 19.77 -12.52 -14.44
N ASP A 270 18.51 -12.85 -14.12
CA ASP A 270 17.46 -13.01 -15.13
C ASP A 270 17.28 -11.69 -15.90
N HIS A 271 17.18 -10.57 -15.19
CA HIS A 271 17.01 -9.26 -15.81
C HIS A 271 18.23 -8.80 -16.60
N LEU A 272 19.44 -9.03 -16.10
CA LEU A 272 20.67 -8.70 -16.81
C LEU A 272 20.83 -9.51 -18.10
N ASN A 273 20.54 -10.83 -18.05
CA ASN A 273 20.84 -11.74 -19.14
C ASN A 273 19.75 -11.83 -20.20
N ASN A 274 18.51 -11.51 -19.85
CA ASN A 274 17.34 -11.67 -20.73
C ASN A 274 16.69 -10.33 -21.10
N THR A 275 17.35 -9.18 -20.80
CA THR A 275 16.93 -7.88 -21.32
C THR A 275 17.53 -7.70 -22.72
N PRO A 276 16.71 -7.44 -23.75
CA PRO A 276 17.21 -7.11 -25.08
C PRO A 276 18.09 -5.86 -25.03
N ALA A 277 19.22 -5.88 -25.73
CA ALA A 277 20.14 -4.74 -25.75
C ALA A 277 19.47 -3.50 -26.35
N ASP A 278 19.71 -2.36 -25.73
CA ASP A 278 19.22 -1.05 -26.15
C ASP A 278 20.26 0.01 -25.73
N SER A 279 20.49 1.00 -26.57
CA SER A 279 21.45 2.08 -26.31
C SER A 279 20.76 3.39 -25.88
N SER A 280 19.46 3.38 -25.68
CA SER A 280 18.70 4.58 -25.28
C SER A 280 18.93 4.93 -23.81
N SER A 281 18.76 6.19 -23.46
CA SER A 281 18.75 6.66 -22.06
C SER A 281 17.61 6.07 -21.23
N LEU A 282 16.63 5.42 -21.86
CA LEU A 282 15.49 4.79 -21.21
C LEU A 282 15.79 3.34 -20.77
N PHE A 283 16.94 2.79 -21.20
CA PHE A 283 17.22 1.36 -21.06
C PHE A 283 17.19 0.88 -19.61
N ALA A 284 18.00 1.51 -18.75
CA ALA A 284 18.14 1.05 -17.37
C ALA A 284 16.81 1.15 -16.57
N ALA A 285 16.16 2.29 -16.63
CA ALA A 285 14.98 2.57 -15.82
C ALA A 285 13.69 1.90 -16.34
N TYR A 286 13.53 1.83 -17.67
CA TYR A 286 12.24 1.48 -18.27
C TYR A 286 12.24 0.18 -19.07
N ILE A 287 13.39 -0.49 -19.23
CA ILE A 287 13.48 -1.80 -19.87
C ILE A 287 14.15 -2.82 -18.92
N MET A 288 15.31 -2.48 -18.36
CA MET A 288 16.08 -3.43 -17.55
C MET A 288 15.58 -3.56 -16.11
N ASN A 289 15.09 -2.48 -15.51
CA ASN A 289 14.60 -2.47 -14.13
C ASN A 289 13.52 -3.56 -13.90
N PRO A 290 13.73 -4.48 -12.93
CA PRO A 290 12.77 -5.54 -12.65
C PRO A 290 11.44 -5.04 -12.06
N ARG A 291 11.49 -3.96 -11.26
CA ARG A 291 10.32 -3.42 -10.56
C ARG A 291 9.45 -2.58 -11.47
N VAL A 292 8.16 -2.85 -11.43
CA VAL A 292 7.14 -2.03 -12.10
C VAL A 292 6.43 -1.12 -11.11
N ALA A 293 5.90 -1.68 -10.03
CA ALA A 293 5.18 -0.94 -8.98
C ALA A 293 5.53 -1.48 -7.58
N ASN A 294 4.65 -2.26 -6.98
CA ASN A 294 4.81 -2.82 -5.64
C ASN A 294 4.65 -4.35 -5.58
N GLU A 295 4.77 -5.01 -6.73
CA GLU A 295 4.71 -6.46 -6.86
C GLU A 295 5.90 -7.15 -6.20
N PHE A 296 5.75 -8.44 -5.87
CA PHE A 296 6.86 -9.26 -5.44
C PHE A 296 7.78 -9.58 -6.62
N LEU A 297 9.09 -9.30 -6.49
CA LEU A 297 10.05 -9.53 -7.56
C LEU A 297 10.39 -11.01 -7.73
N THR A 298 10.35 -11.46 -8.99
CA THR A 298 10.70 -12.81 -9.41
C THR A 298 11.43 -12.77 -10.75
N PRO A 299 12.24 -13.79 -11.10
CA PRO A 299 12.86 -13.89 -12.41
C PRO A 299 11.80 -14.20 -13.48
N TYR A 300 11.34 -13.19 -14.21
CA TYR A 300 10.25 -13.33 -15.18
C TYR A 300 10.64 -13.07 -16.63
N LYS A 301 11.75 -12.36 -16.88
CA LYS A 301 12.07 -11.91 -18.24
C LYS A 301 12.29 -13.05 -19.23
N LYS A 302 13.08 -14.03 -18.84
CA LYS A 302 13.32 -15.20 -19.68
C LYS A 302 12.01 -15.91 -20.07
N VAL A 303 11.14 -16.13 -19.09
CA VAL A 303 9.89 -16.86 -19.30
C VAL A 303 8.93 -16.07 -20.19
N LEU A 304 8.77 -14.78 -19.93
CA LEU A 304 7.85 -13.94 -20.69
C LEU A 304 8.33 -13.75 -22.13
N ALA A 305 9.63 -13.49 -22.35
CA ALA A 305 10.20 -13.35 -23.69
C ALA A 305 10.09 -14.64 -24.50
N ALA A 306 10.32 -15.80 -23.87
CA ALA A 306 10.19 -17.10 -24.53
C ALA A 306 8.74 -17.51 -24.84
N GLY A 307 7.76 -16.78 -24.34
CA GLY A 307 6.35 -17.05 -24.59
C GLY A 307 5.83 -16.66 -25.98
N PHE A 308 6.69 -16.01 -26.80
CA PHE A 308 6.31 -15.51 -28.12
C PHE A 308 7.32 -15.91 -29.22
N GLU A 309 6.79 -16.11 -30.41
CA GLU A 309 7.61 -16.28 -31.60
C GLU A 309 8.33 -14.98 -31.97
N SER A 310 9.53 -15.11 -32.54
CA SER A 310 10.36 -13.95 -32.93
C SER A 310 9.64 -12.99 -33.88
N SER A 311 8.78 -13.50 -34.78
CA SER A 311 7.98 -12.69 -35.69
C SER A 311 6.97 -11.81 -34.96
N PHE A 312 6.32 -12.34 -33.93
CA PHE A 312 5.41 -11.54 -33.09
C PHE A 312 6.16 -10.48 -32.31
N ILE A 313 7.31 -10.84 -31.71
CA ILE A 313 8.18 -9.88 -30.99
C ILE A 313 8.57 -8.71 -31.90
N GLN A 314 8.98 -9.00 -33.14
CA GLN A 314 9.32 -7.99 -34.11
C GLN A 314 8.13 -7.08 -34.45
N SER A 315 6.97 -7.67 -34.70
CA SER A 315 5.75 -6.91 -34.98
C SER A 315 5.33 -6.00 -33.81
N VAL A 316 5.48 -6.48 -32.57
CA VAL A 316 5.19 -5.69 -31.36
C VAL A 316 6.18 -4.53 -31.21
N LYS A 317 7.47 -4.69 -31.55
CA LYS A 317 8.43 -3.60 -31.52
C LYS A 317 8.11 -2.51 -32.55
N GLU A 318 7.60 -2.90 -33.71
CA GLU A 318 7.14 -1.95 -34.75
C GLU A 318 5.81 -1.30 -34.39
N ASN A 319 4.92 -2.04 -33.71
CA ASN A 319 3.60 -1.56 -33.29
C ASN A 319 3.25 -2.12 -31.89
N PRO A 320 3.61 -1.44 -30.79
CA PRO A 320 3.33 -1.89 -29.43
C PRO A 320 1.84 -2.06 -29.10
N GLN A 321 0.93 -1.46 -29.87
CA GLN A 321 -0.52 -1.66 -29.72
C GLN A 321 -0.94 -3.13 -29.90
N LEU A 322 -0.16 -3.93 -30.64
CA LEU A 322 -0.38 -5.36 -30.74
C LEU A 322 -0.21 -6.08 -29.39
N LEU A 323 0.70 -5.62 -28.54
CA LEU A 323 0.85 -6.16 -27.19
C LEU A 323 -0.31 -5.74 -26.28
N VAL A 324 -0.76 -4.48 -26.38
CA VAL A 324 -1.95 -4.00 -25.66
C VAL A 324 -3.15 -4.89 -25.98
N LYS A 325 -3.39 -5.11 -27.27
CA LYS A 325 -4.47 -5.98 -27.73
C LYS A 325 -4.30 -7.41 -27.22
N TRP A 326 -3.09 -7.97 -27.31
CA TRP A 326 -2.83 -9.33 -26.85
C TRP A 326 -3.11 -9.47 -25.34
N VAL A 327 -2.70 -8.50 -24.50
CA VAL A 327 -2.98 -8.51 -23.07
C VAL A 327 -4.48 -8.39 -22.80
N SER A 328 -5.18 -7.50 -23.52
CA SER A 328 -6.62 -7.35 -23.39
C SER A 328 -7.38 -8.65 -23.74
N ASP A 329 -6.97 -9.33 -24.82
CA ASP A 329 -7.63 -10.55 -25.29
C ASP A 329 -7.27 -11.78 -24.44
N SER A 330 -6.06 -11.83 -23.87
CA SER A 330 -5.50 -13.03 -23.23
C SER A 330 -5.59 -13.04 -21.72
N ILE A 331 -5.78 -11.89 -21.08
CA ILE A 331 -5.85 -11.76 -19.62
C ILE A 331 -7.25 -11.32 -19.22
N ARG A 332 -8.00 -12.23 -18.61
CA ARG A 332 -9.34 -11.94 -18.09
C ARG A 332 -9.26 -11.00 -16.90
N LEU A 333 -9.96 -9.87 -16.97
CA LEU A 333 -10.07 -8.95 -15.85
C LEU A 333 -11.07 -9.49 -14.82
N ALA A 334 -10.67 -9.49 -13.54
CA ALA A 334 -11.48 -10.01 -12.44
C ALA A 334 -11.09 -9.35 -11.10
N ASP A 335 -11.42 -8.07 -10.95
CA ASP A 335 -11.11 -7.30 -9.73
C ASP A 335 -11.73 -7.93 -8.47
N GLU A 336 -12.88 -8.58 -8.61
CA GLU A 336 -13.59 -9.27 -7.54
C GLU A 336 -12.82 -10.46 -6.94
N LEU A 337 -11.87 -11.05 -7.68
CA LEU A 337 -11.06 -12.17 -7.19
C LEU A 337 -9.86 -11.72 -6.36
N ASN A 338 -9.51 -10.44 -6.41
CA ASN A 338 -8.41 -9.86 -5.63
C ASN A 338 -8.89 -8.70 -4.73
N ALA A 339 -9.82 -9.02 -3.85
CA ALA A 339 -10.45 -8.03 -2.96
C ALA A 339 -9.46 -7.25 -2.07
N GLN A 340 -8.28 -7.80 -1.82
CA GLN A 340 -7.22 -7.14 -1.04
C GLN A 340 -6.29 -6.30 -1.89
N ARG A 341 -6.43 -6.31 -3.21
CA ARG A 341 -5.54 -5.62 -4.15
C ARG A 341 -4.06 -5.91 -3.93
N ILE A 342 -3.73 -7.16 -3.59
CA ILE A 342 -2.34 -7.61 -3.48
C ILE A 342 -1.80 -7.77 -4.91
N PRO A 343 -0.71 -7.08 -5.28
CA PRO A 343 -0.16 -7.18 -6.61
C PRO A 343 0.24 -8.62 -6.96
N ILE A 344 -0.34 -9.17 -8.01
CA ILE A 344 0.03 -10.48 -8.53
C ILE A 344 1.32 -10.34 -9.33
N MET A 345 2.29 -11.21 -9.06
CA MET A 345 3.55 -11.25 -9.81
C MET A 345 3.29 -11.48 -11.31
N PRO A 346 4.12 -10.91 -12.21
CA PRO A 346 3.97 -11.08 -13.65
C PRO A 346 3.86 -12.54 -14.10
N LEU A 347 4.65 -13.45 -13.51
CA LEU A 347 4.53 -14.90 -13.81
C LEU A 347 3.22 -15.52 -13.29
N GLY A 348 2.65 -14.99 -12.23
CA GLY A 348 1.34 -15.40 -11.72
C GLY A 348 0.25 -15.07 -12.74
N VAL A 349 0.22 -13.84 -13.24
CA VAL A 349 -0.72 -13.42 -14.29
C VAL A 349 -0.50 -14.21 -15.58
N TRP A 350 0.76 -14.42 -16.00
CA TRP A 350 1.11 -15.22 -17.16
C TRP A 350 0.52 -16.64 -17.09
N LYS A 351 0.65 -17.29 -15.95
CA LYS A 351 0.17 -18.68 -15.75
C LYS A 351 -1.36 -18.76 -15.61
N ALA A 352 -1.93 -17.84 -14.81
CA ALA A 352 -3.36 -17.86 -14.49
C ALA A 352 -4.25 -17.31 -15.61
N ARG A 353 -3.74 -16.43 -16.47
CA ARG A 353 -4.50 -15.68 -17.49
C ARG A 353 -5.67 -14.89 -16.91
N VAL A 354 -5.55 -14.50 -15.65
CA VAL A 354 -6.54 -13.74 -14.90
C VAL A 354 -5.78 -12.74 -14.03
N ALA A 355 -6.27 -11.51 -13.92
CA ALA A 355 -5.73 -10.47 -13.07
C ALA A 355 -6.80 -9.45 -12.65
N ASP A 356 -6.58 -8.77 -11.54
CA ASP A 356 -7.22 -7.48 -11.26
C ASP A 356 -6.61 -6.37 -12.13
N THR A 357 -7.21 -5.19 -12.10
CA THR A 357 -6.76 -4.04 -12.89
C THR A 357 -5.30 -3.68 -12.63
N ASP A 358 -4.88 -3.60 -11.36
CA ASP A 358 -3.51 -3.20 -11.00
C ASP A 358 -2.49 -4.25 -11.42
N SER A 359 -2.79 -5.52 -11.18
CA SER A 359 -1.92 -6.65 -11.58
C SER A 359 -1.81 -6.80 -13.09
N ARG A 360 -2.89 -6.51 -13.86
CA ARG A 360 -2.82 -6.47 -15.33
C ARG A 360 -1.91 -5.34 -15.82
N ASN A 361 -1.98 -4.19 -15.19
CA ASN A 361 -1.13 -3.04 -15.51
C ASN A 361 0.35 -3.37 -15.26
N VAL A 362 0.69 -3.95 -14.10
CA VAL A 362 2.03 -4.44 -13.78
C VAL A 362 2.49 -5.48 -14.79
N PHE A 363 1.63 -6.43 -15.13
CA PHE A 363 1.93 -7.50 -16.10
C PHE A 363 2.23 -6.93 -17.50
N PHE A 364 1.44 -5.97 -17.98
CA PHE A 364 1.70 -5.33 -19.28
C PHE A 364 3.08 -4.68 -19.32
N VAL A 365 3.43 -3.90 -18.30
CA VAL A 365 4.74 -3.24 -18.25
C VAL A 365 5.88 -4.26 -18.18
N ALA A 366 5.75 -5.30 -17.35
CA ALA A 366 6.74 -6.36 -17.25
C ALA A 366 6.91 -7.11 -18.60
N MET A 367 5.81 -7.38 -19.31
CA MET A 367 5.83 -7.99 -20.62
C MET A 367 6.49 -7.09 -21.67
N ALA A 368 6.10 -5.82 -21.75
CA ALA A 368 6.70 -4.84 -22.66
C ALA A 368 8.22 -4.74 -22.46
N ARG A 369 8.66 -4.60 -21.23
CA ARG A 369 10.09 -4.58 -20.87
C ARG A 369 10.81 -5.89 -21.24
N SER A 370 10.15 -7.03 -21.11
CA SER A 370 10.72 -8.33 -21.48
C SER A 370 10.93 -8.46 -22.99
N LEU A 371 10.11 -7.75 -23.78
CA LEU A 371 10.24 -7.69 -25.24
C LEU A 371 11.14 -6.53 -25.73
N GLY A 372 11.72 -5.74 -24.80
CA GLY A 372 12.61 -4.63 -25.11
C GLY A 372 11.91 -3.32 -25.45
N ILE A 373 10.66 -3.14 -24.99
CA ILE A 373 9.89 -1.90 -25.16
C ILE A 373 9.92 -1.14 -23.84
N PRO A 374 10.38 0.13 -23.83
CA PRO A 374 10.32 0.93 -22.62
C PRO A 374 8.87 1.13 -22.17
N ALA A 375 8.57 0.81 -20.92
CA ALA A 375 7.23 0.91 -20.37
C ALA A 375 7.25 1.27 -18.88
N GLN A 376 6.19 1.90 -18.41
CA GLN A 376 6.03 2.32 -17.01
C GLN A 376 4.57 2.37 -16.58
N ILE A 377 4.36 2.39 -15.26
CA ILE A 377 3.19 3.01 -14.65
C ILE A 377 3.66 4.40 -14.23
N GLU A 378 3.10 5.44 -14.82
CA GLU A 378 3.48 6.83 -14.58
C GLU A 378 3.15 7.18 -13.10
N PRO A 379 4.12 7.71 -12.32
CA PRO A 379 4.00 7.77 -10.86
C PRO A 379 2.99 8.79 -10.32
N VAL A 380 2.60 9.79 -11.11
CA VAL A 380 1.69 10.86 -10.67
C VAL A 380 0.23 10.51 -10.95
N ALA A 381 -0.09 10.14 -12.19
CA ALA A 381 -1.45 9.84 -12.60
C ALA A 381 -1.79 8.33 -12.58
N GLY A 382 -0.79 7.45 -12.33
CA GLY A 382 -0.99 6.00 -12.36
C GLY A 382 -1.28 5.41 -13.74
N LYS A 383 -1.02 6.16 -14.80
CA LYS A 383 -1.27 5.71 -16.17
C LYS A 383 -0.24 4.70 -16.61
N VAL A 384 -0.70 3.62 -17.23
CA VAL A 384 0.17 2.67 -17.91
C VAL A 384 0.61 3.26 -19.25
N GLN A 385 1.92 3.23 -19.50
CA GLN A 385 2.49 3.83 -20.71
C GLN A 385 3.57 2.94 -21.30
N TYR A 386 3.70 3.00 -22.63
CA TYR A 386 4.88 2.53 -23.35
C TYR A 386 5.48 3.66 -24.19
N TYR A 387 6.79 3.57 -24.45
CA TYR A 387 7.50 4.55 -25.27
C TYR A 387 7.61 4.07 -26.70
N HIS A 388 7.14 4.89 -27.64
CA HIS A 388 7.21 4.59 -29.08
C HIS A 388 7.27 5.89 -29.88
N GLN A 389 8.03 5.91 -30.96
CA GLN A 389 8.19 7.09 -31.84
C GLN A 389 8.50 8.38 -31.07
N ASN A 390 9.44 8.31 -30.13
CA ASN A 390 9.92 9.43 -29.29
C ASN A 390 8.87 10.05 -28.35
N GLN A 391 7.83 9.30 -27.98
CA GLN A 391 6.82 9.77 -27.02
C GLN A 391 6.28 8.65 -26.15
N TRP A 392 5.84 9.02 -24.93
CA TRP A 392 5.05 8.14 -24.07
C TRP A 392 3.61 8.08 -24.56
N ILE A 393 3.08 6.87 -24.71
CA ILE A 393 1.72 6.62 -25.19
C ILE A 393 0.95 5.95 -24.07
N ASP A 394 -0.18 6.49 -23.67
CA ASP A 394 -1.09 5.91 -22.70
C ASP A 394 -1.69 4.61 -23.25
N VAL A 395 -1.75 3.59 -22.41
CA VAL A 395 -2.32 2.28 -22.75
C VAL A 395 -3.82 2.29 -22.49
N ASP A 396 -4.60 1.98 -23.50
CA ASP A 396 -6.04 1.73 -23.38
C ASP A 396 -6.35 0.28 -23.71
N PHE A 397 -6.75 -0.50 -22.69
CA PHE A 397 -7.15 -1.90 -22.85
C PHE A 397 -8.60 -2.05 -23.32
N THR A 398 -9.38 -0.98 -23.42
CA THR A 398 -10.79 -1.05 -23.84
C THR A 398 -10.95 -1.06 -25.35
N GLY A 399 -9.90 -0.66 -26.06
CA GLY A 399 -9.88 -0.68 -27.54
C GLY A 399 -10.69 0.44 -28.21
N ASN A 400 -10.98 1.55 -27.49
CA ASN A 400 -11.65 2.71 -28.05
C ASN A 400 -10.67 3.68 -28.70
#